data_ced0e8a32629dd6186b1555d2c49fac2
#
_entry.id   ced0e8a32629dd6186b1555d2c49fac2
#
_cell.length_a   1.000
_cell.length_b   1.000
_cell.length_c   1.000
_cell.angle_alpha   90.00
_cell.angle_beta   90.00
_cell.angle_gamma   90.00
#
_symmetry.space_group_name_H-M   'P 1'
#
loop_
_entity.id
_entity.type
_entity.pdbx_description
1 polymer ?
#
loop_
_entity_poly.entity_id
_entity_poly.type
_entity_poly.pdbx_seq_one_letter_code
_entity_poly.pdbx_strand_id
1 'polypeptide(L)'
;ERVLRFIPNEEEITFMRAIPPLKKREVNRVYLRVMRDFPPIERPPLYKLHRHIRCGVMHGHLYEEEDAQAGYAFVLRSGNTPRAMLYLYAVEPEMRGQGVGSEFLRELLANYAAQDGLYAEVEMVEHARSEKDKQTRLNRIAFYEKLGFRRVEGLYYSIYGVEMHLFYKPLSAPEH
;
A
#
# COMPACT_ATOMS: atom_id res chain seq x y z
N GLU A 1 12.02 16.75 7.99
CA GLU A 1 11.74 17.97 7.18
C GLU A 1 10.27 17.90 6.74
N ARG A 2 9.45 18.85 7.20
CA ARG A 2 8.02 18.93 6.85
C ARG A 2 7.90 19.62 5.50
N VAL A 3 7.39 18.92 4.49
CA VAL A 3 7.13 19.49 3.16
C VAL A 3 5.69 19.99 3.11
N LEU A 4 5.52 21.30 2.93
CA LEU A 4 4.23 21.94 2.65
C LEU A 4 3.79 21.53 1.23
N ARG A 5 2.66 20.85 1.09
CA ARG A 5 1.96 20.67 -0.19
C ARG A 5 0.52 21.15 -0.07
N PHE A 6 0.13 21.99 -1.00
CA PHE A 6 -1.19 22.56 -1.10
C PHE A 6 -2.15 21.52 -1.71
N ILE A 7 -3.20 21.16 -0.98
CA ILE A 7 -4.34 20.42 -1.53
C ILE A 7 -5.51 21.40 -1.59
N PRO A 8 -6.14 21.61 -2.76
CA PRO A 8 -7.25 22.54 -2.88
C PRO A 8 -8.54 21.88 -2.36
N ASN A 9 -8.80 22.01 -1.10
CA ASN A 9 -10.12 22.03 -0.49
C ASN A 9 -9.98 22.71 0.88
N GLU A 10 -10.63 23.86 0.98
CA GLU A 10 -10.63 24.70 2.16
C GLU A 10 -11.28 23.95 3.31
N GLU A 11 -10.49 23.49 4.31
CA GLU A 11 -10.87 23.45 5.73
C GLU A 11 -9.84 22.75 6.66
N GLU A 12 -8.80 22.07 6.14
CA GLU A 12 -7.70 21.61 7.01
C GLU A 12 -6.37 21.63 6.28
N ILE A 13 -5.45 22.51 6.69
CA ILE A 13 -4.03 22.37 6.33
C ILE A 13 -3.48 21.21 7.15
N THR A 14 -3.71 20.01 6.68
CA THR A 14 -3.11 18.82 7.28
C THR A 14 -1.66 18.74 6.81
N PHE A 15 -0.74 18.95 7.73
CA PHE A 15 0.70 18.73 7.47
C PHE A 15 0.93 17.23 7.25
N MET A 16 0.93 16.79 6.00
CA MET A 16 1.27 15.42 5.68
C MET A 16 2.76 15.18 5.87
N ARG A 17 3.11 14.22 6.69
CA ARG A 17 4.49 13.79 6.91
C ARG A 17 4.94 12.96 5.72
N ALA A 18 6.08 13.33 5.10
CA ALA A 18 6.69 12.49 4.09
C ALA A 18 7.26 11.22 4.75
N ILE A 19 6.84 10.05 4.27
CA ILE A 19 7.36 8.77 4.76
C ILE A 19 8.68 8.48 4.02
N PRO A 20 9.82 8.44 4.71
CA PRO A 20 11.10 8.22 4.05
C PRO A 20 11.21 6.79 3.49
N PRO A 21 11.99 6.59 2.41
CA PRO A 21 12.26 5.27 1.91
C PRO A 21 13.12 4.47 2.91
N LEU A 22 12.88 3.14 2.97
CA LEU A 22 13.65 2.21 3.78
C LEU A 22 15.13 2.22 3.40
N LYS A 23 15.99 2.32 4.40
CA LYS A 23 17.42 2.09 4.24
C LYS A 23 17.69 0.59 4.07
N LYS A 24 18.75 0.25 3.36
CA LYS A 24 19.13 -1.17 3.08
C LYS A 24 19.15 -2.06 4.33
N ARG A 25 19.64 -1.55 5.47
CA ARG A 25 19.69 -2.27 6.75
C ARG A 25 18.31 -2.54 7.36
N GLU A 26 17.34 -1.69 7.05
CA GLU A 26 15.97 -1.77 7.57
C GLU A 26 15.15 -2.82 6.81
N VAL A 27 15.46 -3.03 5.53
CA VAL A 27 14.77 -4.03 4.69
C VAL A 27 14.79 -5.41 5.33
N ASN A 28 15.91 -5.84 5.90
CA ASN A 28 16.00 -7.17 6.55
C ASN A 28 15.09 -7.27 7.78
N ARG A 29 15.00 -6.21 8.59
CA ARG A 29 14.10 -6.17 9.76
C ARG A 29 12.65 -6.19 9.34
N VAL A 30 12.29 -5.39 8.33
CA VAL A 30 10.93 -5.37 7.78
C VAL A 30 10.59 -6.72 7.13
N TYR A 31 11.55 -7.41 6.52
CA TYR A 31 11.32 -8.71 5.92
C TYR A 31 10.91 -9.79 6.95
N LEU A 32 11.40 -9.73 8.17
CA LEU A 32 10.91 -10.62 9.25
C LEU A 32 9.42 -10.39 9.52
N ARG A 33 8.96 -9.15 9.43
CA ARG A 33 7.52 -8.81 9.56
C ARG A 33 6.74 -9.31 8.34
N VAL A 34 7.27 -9.17 7.13
CA VAL A 34 6.67 -9.74 5.91
C VAL A 34 6.47 -11.26 6.06
N MET A 35 7.43 -11.97 6.65
CA MET A 35 7.30 -13.41 6.91
C MET A 35 6.23 -13.74 7.95
N ARG A 36 5.92 -12.84 8.87
CA ARG A 36 4.82 -12.98 9.83
C ARG A 36 3.46 -12.68 9.21
N ASP A 37 3.39 -11.61 8.40
CA ASP A 37 2.11 -10.99 7.99
C ASP A 37 1.54 -11.60 6.70
N PHE A 38 2.38 -12.22 5.86
CA PHE A 38 1.96 -12.77 4.57
C PHE A 38 2.24 -14.28 4.48
N PRO A 39 1.40 -15.06 3.76
CA PRO A 39 1.66 -16.47 3.52
C PRO A 39 2.89 -16.67 2.62
N PRO A 40 3.60 -17.83 2.70
CA PRO A 40 4.85 -18.06 1.96
C PRO A 40 4.77 -17.82 0.46
N ILE A 41 3.63 -18.13 -0.16
CA ILE A 41 3.41 -17.98 -1.60
C ILE A 41 3.38 -16.52 -2.07
N GLU A 42 2.98 -15.60 -1.19
CA GLU A 42 2.89 -14.16 -1.49
C GLU A 42 4.19 -13.40 -1.16
N ARG A 43 5.12 -14.05 -0.46
CA ARG A 43 6.38 -13.42 -0.03
C ARG A 43 7.40 -13.37 -1.16
N PRO A 44 7.89 -12.20 -1.56
CA PRO A 44 9.04 -12.15 -2.45
C PRO A 44 10.26 -12.72 -1.74
N PRO A 45 11.11 -13.53 -2.38
CA PRO A 45 12.40 -13.89 -1.80
C PRO A 45 13.23 -12.64 -1.45
N LEU A 46 13.88 -12.63 -0.29
CA LEU A 46 14.62 -11.48 0.23
C LEU A 46 15.62 -10.89 -0.78
N TYR A 47 16.32 -11.75 -1.53
CA TYR A 47 17.26 -11.27 -2.55
C TYR A 47 16.58 -10.54 -3.72
N LYS A 48 15.36 -10.96 -4.11
CA LYS A 48 14.56 -10.25 -5.12
C LYS A 48 14.11 -8.89 -4.60
N LEU A 49 13.68 -8.83 -3.34
CA LEU A 49 13.29 -7.57 -2.69
C LEU A 49 14.46 -6.57 -2.72
N HIS A 50 15.65 -6.99 -2.27
CA HIS A 50 16.85 -6.16 -2.35
C HIS A 50 17.21 -5.73 -3.77
N ARG A 51 17.09 -6.66 -4.74
CA ARG A 51 17.36 -6.36 -6.16
C ARG A 51 16.39 -5.29 -6.68
N HIS A 52 15.08 -5.46 -6.45
CA HIS A 52 14.07 -4.52 -6.94
C HIS A 52 14.22 -3.13 -6.32
N ILE A 53 14.53 -3.05 -5.02
CA ILE A 53 14.81 -1.78 -4.35
C ILE A 53 16.06 -1.12 -4.95
N ARG A 54 17.13 -1.87 -5.14
CA ARG A 54 18.38 -1.35 -5.72
C ARG A 54 18.20 -0.85 -7.15
N CYS A 55 17.36 -1.51 -7.95
CA CYS A 55 17.06 -1.11 -9.33
C CYS A 55 15.99 0.00 -9.42
N GLY A 56 15.47 0.50 -8.30
CA GLY A 56 14.44 1.54 -8.28
C GLY A 56 13.06 1.09 -8.73
N VAL A 57 12.85 -0.23 -8.96
CA VAL A 57 11.56 -0.79 -9.36
C VAL A 57 10.61 -0.91 -8.17
N MET A 58 11.16 -0.99 -6.96
CA MET A 58 10.38 -1.11 -5.72
C MET A 58 10.90 -0.11 -4.68
N HIS A 59 9.97 0.55 -4.02
CA HIS A 59 10.23 1.42 -2.89
C HIS A 59 9.63 0.81 -1.63
N GLY A 60 10.43 0.64 -0.59
CA GLY A 60 9.96 0.26 0.72
C GLY A 60 9.78 1.48 1.61
N HIS A 61 8.77 1.46 2.45
CA HIS A 61 8.45 2.53 3.41
C HIS A 61 8.20 1.94 4.78
N LEU A 62 8.66 2.62 5.82
CA LEU A 62 8.38 2.31 7.21
C LEU A 62 7.54 3.44 7.79
N TYR A 63 6.41 3.10 8.36
CA TYR A 63 5.54 4.04 9.06
C TYR A 63 5.80 3.96 10.57
N GLU A 64 6.05 5.11 11.16
CA GLU A 64 6.32 5.26 12.59
C GLU A 64 5.28 6.19 13.19
N GLU A 65 4.68 5.80 14.30
CA GLU A 65 3.74 6.59 15.09
C GLU A 65 4.24 6.62 16.54
N GLU A 66 4.34 7.80 17.14
CA GLU A 66 4.85 7.99 18.50
C GLU A 66 6.16 7.23 18.77
N ASP A 67 7.12 7.30 17.82
CA ASP A 67 8.42 6.62 17.86
C ASP A 67 8.34 5.07 17.79
N ALA A 68 7.15 4.50 17.59
CA ALA A 68 6.94 3.07 17.38
C ALA A 68 6.77 2.75 15.89
N GLN A 69 7.33 1.61 15.47
CA GLN A 69 7.15 1.12 14.09
C GLN A 69 5.72 0.56 13.92
N ALA A 70 4.85 1.38 13.37
CA ALA A 70 3.42 1.11 13.25
C ALA A 70 3.02 0.32 11.99
N GLY A 71 3.80 0.44 10.90
CA GLY A 71 3.47 -0.24 9.65
C GLY A 71 4.61 -0.24 8.64
N TYR A 72 4.42 -0.95 7.53
CA TYR A 72 5.34 -0.92 6.39
C TYR A 72 4.59 -1.10 5.08
N ALA A 73 5.17 -0.59 4.00
CA ALA A 73 4.67 -0.75 2.65
C ALA A 73 5.81 -1.01 1.66
N PHE A 74 5.53 -1.80 0.63
CA PHE A 74 6.35 -1.89 -0.56
C PHE A 74 5.51 -1.50 -1.76
N VAL A 75 6.01 -0.55 -2.54
CA VAL A 75 5.33 0.00 -3.72
C VAL A 75 6.17 -0.28 -4.95
N LEU A 76 5.59 -0.94 -5.93
CA LEU A 76 6.18 -1.15 -7.25
C LEU A 76 5.99 0.10 -8.10
N ARG A 77 7.03 0.46 -8.84
CA ARG A 77 7.01 1.52 -9.85
C ARG A 77 7.64 1.02 -11.12
N SER A 78 7.01 1.29 -12.24
CA SER A 78 7.64 1.12 -13.55
C SER A 78 8.24 2.46 -14.01
N GLY A 79 9.48 2.44 -14.48
CA GLY A 79 10.10 3.65 -15.05
C GLY A 79 9.39 4.18 -16.29
N ASN A 80 8.57 3.35 -16.93
CA ASN A 80 7.90 3.65 -18.19
C ASN A 80 6.43 4.06 -18.05
N THR A 81 5.89 4.04 -16.83
CA THR A 81 4.50 4.43 -16.57
C THR A 81 4.43 5.34 -15.35
N PRO A 82 3.60 6.38 -15.39
CA PRO A 82 3.38 7.26 -14.24
C PRO A 82 2.41 6.63 -13.22
N ARG A 83 2.46 5.32 -13.05
CA ARG A 83 1.58 4.56 -12.17
C ARG A 83 2.40 3.74 -11.18
N ALA A 84 1.84 3.57 -10.00
CA ALA A 84 2.43 2.78 -8.94
C ALA A 84 1.47 1.69 -8.45
N MET A 85 2.01 0.65 -7.82
CA MET A 85 1.22 -0.45 -7.28
C MET A 85 1.63 -0.75 -5.85
N LEU A 86 0.67 -0.77 -4.95
CA LEU A 86 0.85 -1.18 -3.57
C LEU A 86 1.00 -2.70 -3.54
N TYR A 87 2.25 -3.17 -3.41
CA TYR A 87 2.57 -4.59 -3.50
C TYR A 87 2.42 -5.31 -2.16
N LEU A 88 2.96 -4.75 -1.08
CA LEU A 88 2.77 -5.22 0.29
C LEU A 88 2.41 -4.03 1.17
N TYR A 89 1.44 -4.24 2.06
CA TYR A 89 0.99 -3.22 3.00
C TYR A 89 0.53 -3.88 4.29
N ALA A 90 1.12 -3.49 5.40
CA ALA A 90 0.73 -4.02 6.70
C ALA A 90 0.88 -3.00 7.82
N VAL A 91 -0.04 -3.09 8.78
CA VAL A 91 -0.01 -2.37 10.07
C VAL A 91 0.19 -3.39 11.18
N GLU A 92 0.93 -3.02 12.22
CA GLU A 92 1.13 -3.87 13.39
C GLU A 92 -0.21 -4.34 13.97
N PRO A 93 -0.33 -5.63 14.34
CA PRO A 93 -1.58 -6.20 14.82
C PRO A 93 -2.23 -5.40 15.93
N GLU A 94 -1.43 -4.89 16.87
CA GLU A 94 -1.86 -4.14 18.05
C GLU A 94 -2.42 -2.76 17.71
N MET A 95 -2.07 -2.22 16.55
CA MET A 95 -2.49 -0.89 16.07
C MET A 95 -3.63 -0.96 15.04
N ARG A 96 -4.10 -2.17 14.70
CA ARG A 96 -5.21 -2.34 13.76
C ARG A 96 -6.54 -1.90 14.37
N GLY A 97 -7.46 -1.42 13.52
CA GLY A 97 -8.78 -0.95 13.96
C GLY A 97 -8.79 0.44 14.62
N GLN A 98 -7.64 1.09 14.78
CA GLN A 98 -7.48 2.39 15.44
C GLN A 98 -7.30 3.56 14.44
N GLY A 99 -7.47 3.32 13.15
CA GLY A 99 -7.30 4.36 12.12
C GLY A 99 -5.88 4.45 11.54
N VAL A 100 -4.87 3.91 12.22
CA VAL A 100 -3.44 3.96 11.85
C VAL A 100 -3.18 3.56 10.40
N GLY A 101 -3.82 2.48 9.92
CA GLY A 101 -3.69 2.08 8.51
C GLY A 101 -4.23 3.11 7.54
N SER A 102 -5.35 3.77 7.87
CA SER A 102 -5.90 4.80 6.97
C SER A 102 -5.00 6.04 6.92
N GLU A 103 -4.40 6.41 8.04
CA GLU A 103 -3.47 7.53 8.12
C GLU A 103 -2.18 7.22 7.37
N PHE A 104 -1.57 6.08 7.64
CA PHE A 104 -0.40 5.60 6.91
C PHE A 104 -0.62 5.61 5.38
N LEU A 105 -1.76 5.08 4.90
CA LEU A 105 -2.01 5.05 3.46
C LEU A 105 -2.23 6.44 2.89
N ARG A 106 -2.88 7.38 3.61
CA ARG A 106 -3.00 8.79 3.15
C ARG A 106 -1.63 9.46 3.02
N GLU A 107 -0.75 9.32 4.01
CA GLU A 107 0.60 9.86 3.95
C GLU A 107 1.42 9.19 2.83
N LEU A 108 1.27 7.87 2.65
CA LEU A 108 1.92 7.15 1.56
C LEU A 108 1.45 7.66 0.18
N LEU A 109 0.15 7.90 -0.01
CA LEU A 109 -0.40 8.47 -1.24
C LEU A 109 0.21 9.83 -1.57
N ALA A 110 0.48 10.67 -0.57
CA ALA A 110 1.13 11.95 -0.76
C ALA A 110 2.57 11.81 -1.30
N ASN A 111 3.29 10.76 -0.92
CA ASN A 111 4.63 10.46 -1.47
C ASN A 111 4.57 10.13 -2.97
N TYR A 112 3.44 9.67 -3.46
CA TYR A 112 3.21 9.29 -4.85
C TYR A 112 2.35 10.28 -5.64
N ALA A 113 2.12 11.49 -5.12
CA ALA A 113 1.29 12.51 -5.76
C ALA A 113 1.76 12.94 -7.17
N ALA A 114 3.01 12.68 -7.53
CA ALA A 114 3.55 12.89 -8.88
C ALA A 114 3.24 11.73 -9.86
N GLN A 115 2.58 10.67 -9.40
CA GLN A 115 2.10 9.58 -10.24
C GLN A 115 0.64 9.84 -10.64
N ASP A 116 0.20 9.29 -11.76
CA ASP A 116 -1.21 9.37 -12.19
C ASP A 116 -2.14 8.64 -11.22
N GLY A 117 -1.64 7.58 -10.60
CA GLY A 117 -2.43 6.82 -9.63
C GLY A 117 -1.70 5.65 -9.00
N LEU A 118 -2.36 5.11 -7.97
CA LEU A 118 -1.93 3.93 -7.23
C LEU A 118 -2.92 2.79 -7.41
N TYR A 119 -2.41 1.62 -7.74
CA TYR A 119 -3.15 0.36 -7.75
C TYR A 119 -2.97 -0.40 -6.44
N ALA A 120 -3.99 -1.17 -6.07
CA ALA A 120 -3.95 -2.16 -4.99
C ALA A 120 -4.73 -3.41 -5.40
N GLU A 121 -4.31 -4.57 -4.91
CA GLU A 121 -4.96 -5.87 -5.17
C GLU A 121 -5.68 -6.34 -3.92
N VAL A 122 -6.88 -6.91 -4.12
CA VAL A 122 -7.68 -7.52 -3.05
C VAL A 122 -8.28 -8.82 -3.56
N GLU A 123 -8.18 -9.87 -2.77
CA GLU A 123 -8.75 -11.17 -3.13
C GLU A 123 -10.29 -11.08 -3.28
N MET A 124 -10.83 -11.77 -4.28
CA MET A 124 -12.27 -11.84 -4.52
C MET A 124 -12.99 -12.49 -3.33
N VAL A 125 -14.09 -11.87 -2.89
CA VAL A 125 -14.88 -12.32 -1.73
C VAL A 125 -15.55 -13.66 -2.01
N GLU A 126 -15.93 -13.87 -3.26
CA GLU A 126 -16.65 -15.07 -3.75
C GLU A 126 -15.82 -16.36 -3.57
N HIS A 127 -14.50 -16.23 -3.52
CA HIS A 127 -13.55 -17.35 -3.35
C HIS A 127 -13.01 -17.47 -1.91
N ALA A 128 -13.70 -16.86 -0.95
CA ALA A 128 -13.33 -16.97 0.45
C ALA A 128 -13.50 -18.40 0.98
N ARG A 129 -12.50 -18.87 1.74
CA ARG A 129 -12.46 -20.26 2.25
C ARG A 129 -13.22 -20.46 3.56
N SER A 130 -13.63 -19.37 4.21
CA SER A 130 -14.40 -19.37 5.47
C SER A 130 -15.10 -18.03 5.66
N GLU A 131 -16.09 -17.96 6.56
CA GLU A 131 -16.73 -16.69 6.92
C GLU A 131 -15.74 -15.67 7.50
N LYS A 132 -14.75 -16.12 8.26
CA LYS A 132 -13.68 -15.25 8.76
C LYS A 132 -12.84 -14.66 7.62
N ASP A 133 -12.47 -15.48 6.63
CA ASP A 133 -11.73 -15.04 5.45
C ASP A 133 -12.58 -14.07 4.62
N LYS A 134 -13.85 -14.40 4.40
CA LYS A 134 -14.81 -13.52 3.72
C LYS A 134 -14.91 -12.16 4.38
N GLN A 135 -15.08 -12.12 5.70
CA GLN A 135 -15.14 -10.86 6.44
C GLN A 135 -13.82 -10.06 6.35
N THR A 136 -12.68 -10.75 6.35
CA THR A 136 -11.37 -10.11 6.18
C THR A 136 -11.25 -9.43 4.81
N ARG A 137 -11.71 -10.11 3.74
CA ARG A 137 -11.70 -9.54 2.38
C ARG A 137 -12.67 -8.36 2.25
N LEU A 138 -13.87 -8.47 2.81
CA LEU A 138 -14.84 -7.37 2.86
C LEU A 138 -14.28 -6.14 3.59
N ASN A 139 -13.65 -6.35 4.73
CA ASN A 139 -13.02 -5.25 5.49
C ASN A 139 -11.89 -4.59 4.69
N ARG A 140 -11.13 -5.36 3.91
CA ARG A 140 -10.06 -4.85 3.05
C ARG A 140 -10.61 -4.04 1.88
N ILE A 141 -11.69 -4.50 1.25
CA ILE A 141 -12.40 -3.74 0.21
C ILE A 141 -12.90 -2.40 0.78
N ALA A 142 -13.65 -2.45 1.88
CA ALA A 142 -14.17 -1.25 2.54
C ALA A 142 -13.06 -0.27 2.96
N PHE A 143 -11.89 -0.78 3.38
CA PHE A 143 -10.72 0.04 3.69
C PHE A 143 -10.23 0.83 2.48
N TYR A 144 -10.07 0.18 1.33
CA TYR A 144 -9.63 0.87 0.11
C TYR A 144 -10.68 1.83 -0.44
N GLU A 145 -11.95 1.43 -0.45
CA GLU A 145 -13.07 2.29 -0.90
C GLU A 145 -13.19 3.56 -0.05
N LYS A 146 -13.09 3.45 1.27
CA LYS A 146 -13.06 4.59 2.20
C LYS A 146 -11.93 5.59 1.90
N LEU A 147 -10.82 5.11 1.34
CA LEU A 147 -9.67 5.93 0.94
C LEU A 147 -9.74 6.39 -0.51
N GLY A 148 -10.89 6.20 -1.19
CA GLY A 148 -11.16 6.69 -2.53
C GLY A 148 -10.61 5.81 -3.66
N PHE A 149 -10.22 4.58 -3.36
CA PHE A 149 -9.95 3.60 -4.41
C PHE A 149 -11.27 3.10 -5.00
N ARG A 150 -11.25 2.77 -6.28
CA ARG A 150 -12.39 2.19 -6.99
C ARG A 150 -11.95 0.91 -7.68
N ARG A 151 -12.82 -0.10 -7.68
CA ARG A 151 -12.59 -1.34 -8.40
C ARG A 151 -12.50 -1.07 -9.90
N VAL A 152 -11.52 -1.67 -10.56
CA VAL A 152 -11.40 -1.69 -12.01
C VAL A 152 -12.33 -2.77 -12.55
N GLU A 153 -13.38 -2.35 -13.26
CA GLU A 153 -14.38 -3.28 -13.79
C GLU A 153 -13.87 -4.00 -15.05
N GLY A 154 -14.37 -5.21 -15.29
CA GLY A 154 -14.06 -5.99 -16.49
C GLY A 154 -12.66 -6.62 -16.51
N LEU A 155 -11.89 -6.50 -15.46
CA LEU A 155 -10.58 -7.13 -15.33
C LEU A 155 -10.68 -8.37 -14.43
N TYR A 156 -10.33 -9.53 -15.01
CA TYR A 156 -10.31 -10.83 -14.32
C TYR A 156 -8.91 -11.43 -14.42
N TYR A 157 -8.30 -11.70 -13.28
CA TYR A 157 -6.97 -12.32 -13.22
C TYR A 157 -6.75 -13.02 -11.88
N SER A 158 -5.74 -13.87 -11.83
CA SER A 158 -5.36 -14.55 -10.60
C SER A 158 -3.86 -14.39 -10.33
N ILE A 159 -3.53 -14.35 -9.04
CA ILE A 159 -2.14 -14.36 -8.57
C ILE A 159 -1.98 -15.58 -7.67
N TYR A 160 -1.02 -16.43 -8.02
CA TYR A 160 -0.78 -17.69 -7.29
C TYR A 160 -2.02 -18.57 -7.11
N GLY A 161 -2.93 -18.54 -8.10
CA GLY A 161 -4.19 -19.29 -8.05
C GLY A 161 -5.29 -18.68 -7.17
N VAL A 162 -5.10 -17.45 -6.70
CA VAL A 162 -6.11 -16.67 -6.01
C VAL A 162 -6.65 -15.60 -6.95
N GLU A 163 -7.97 -15.57 -7.13
CA GLU A 163 -8.62 -14.56 -7.97
C GLU A 163 -8.68 -13.22 -7.26
N MET A 164 -8.34 -12.15 -8.00
CA MET A 164 -8.10 -10.82 -7.48
C MET A 164 -8.99 -9.78 -8.13
N HIS A 165 -9.42 -8.80 -7.33
CA HIS A 165 -9.88 -7.51 -7.79
C HIS A 165 -8.72 -6.52 -7.84
N LEU A 166 -8.62 -5.75 -8.91
CA LEU A 166 -7.74 -4.59 -8.97
C LEU A 166 -8.53 -3.35 -8.53
N PHE A 167 -7.96 -2.60 -7.62
CA PHE A 167 -8.43 -1.30 -7.19
C PHE A 167 -7.49 -0.21 -7.69
N TYR A 168 -8.03 0.94 -8.04
CA TYR A 168 -7.28 2.09 -8.54
C TYR A 168 -7.74 3.36 -7.84
N LYS A 169 -6.76 4.18 -7.45
CA LYS A 169 -6.98 5.54 -6.97
C LYS A 169 -6.19 6.52 -7.83
N PRO A 170 -6.84 7.47 -8.54
CA PRO A 170 -6.14 8.57 -9.21
C PRO A 170 -5.48 9.49 -8.19
N LEU A 171 -4.28 9.98 -8.48
CA LEU A 171 -3.50 10.88 -7.62
C LEU A 171 -3.27 12.24 -8.27
N SER A 172 -3.18 12.29 -9.60
CA SER A 172 -3.22 13.54 -10.35
C SER A 172 -4.66 13.92 -10.67
N ALA A 173 -4.96 15.20 -10.68
CA ALA A 173 -6.21 15.68 -11.27
C ALA A 173 -6.21 15.31 -12.77
N PRO A 174 -7.34 14.85 -13.34
CA PRO A 174 -7.42 14.66 -14.78
C PRO A 174 -7.09 16.01 -15.45
N GLU A 175 -6.10 16.00 -16.34
CA GLU A 175 -5.89 17.13 -17.24
C GLU A 175 -7.17 17.27 -18.09
N HIS A 176 -7.81 18.43 -18.00
CA HIS A 176 -9.00 18.77 -18.78
C HIS A 176 -8.61 19.19 -20.20
#